data_1e445a3d18b45750df112a7eb4845369
#
_entry.id   1e445a3d18b45750df112a7eb4845369
#
_cell.length_a   1.000
_cell.length_b   1.000
_cell.length_c   1.000
_cell.angle_alpha   90.00
_cell.angle_beta   90.00
_cell.angle_gamma   90.00
#
_symmetry.space_group_name_H-M   'P 1'
#
loop_
_entity.id
_entity.type
_entity.pdbx_description
1 polymer ?
#
loop_
_entity_poly.entity_id
_entity_poly.type
_entity_poly.pdbx_seq_one_letter_code
_entity_poly.pdbx_strand_id
1 'polypeptide(L)'
;MPNQLAISSXNVVASAADNTTAAKDRPVTPNELETLGXTDXFLAASGFEGNINQTALLPERDAVVIAVGLGNEEITTATGRSSAAALWHASKHLDSLTSLLPLALASELGAEIALQAVVEGMLLASYSYDELKGSPENTPNLQQITLVVPDGVDSTTVLQKAESVANGIALSRDXVNRPGGSLSATQLADEAMAVADQTGLEIEVWDRERLVXERCGGIXGVNAGSLEEPRLIRLTWRPKGESRGTLHFVGKGITFDTGGLNLKTFEGMKEMKIDMGGAAAVIGAMGAIAAYAPDLTVIGTCCCTDNQPGPTATKPGDVLNIRNGKTVEVLNTDAEGRLVLADGLSLAXEXQPDLIVDLATLTGACLVALGQRYAGLMGNNDXAITKVQTAANKANERMWHLPXPSEYRKQLDSEXADLQXIGSGRFGGTLVAGLFXQEFVDETPWVHLDIAGPVTTDETEAEFPKGATGFGVRTLIEIVNNW
;
A
#
# COMPACT_ATOMS: atom_id res chain seq x y z
N MET A 1 13.82 14.92 4.25
CA MET A 1 12.64 15.41 4.98
C MET A 1 13.09 16.10 6.26
N PRO A 2 12.40 17.19 6.67
CA PRO A 2 12.75 17.77 7.96
C PRO A 2 12.41 16.79 9.09
N ASN A 3 13.36 16.56 9.95
CA ASN A 3 13.21 15.57 11.01
C ASN A 3 12.54 16.15 12.26
N GLN A 4 12.13 17.39 12.21
CA GLN A 4 11.53 18.03 13.38
C GLN A 4 10.32 18.86 13.00
N LEU A 5 9.23 18.57 13.65
CA LEU A 5 8.06 19.43 13.62
C LEU A 5 8.15 20.30 14.87
N ALA A 6 8.43 21.57 14.70
CA ALA A 6 8.66 22.48 15.82
C ALA A 6 7.73 23.68 15.74
N ILE A 7 7.43 24.26 16.87
CA ILE A 7 6.50 25.37 16.96
C ILE A 7 7.28 26.68 16.74
N SER A 8 6.96 27.39 15.65
CA SER A 8 7.46 28.73 15.43
C SER A 8 6.46 29.47 14.56
N SER A 9 6.49 30.76 14.66
CA SER A 9 5.61 31.59 13.86
C SER A 9 6.00 31.57 12.40
N UNK A 10 5.35 30.98 11.65
CA UNK A 10 5.59 31.05 10.43
C UNK A 10 4.89 32.07 9.88
N ASN A 11 5.31 32.45 9.03
CA ASN A 11 4.69 33.48 8.24
C ASN A 11 3.71 32.90 7.21
N VAL A 12 3.49 31.59 7.26
CA VAL A 12 2.53 30.95 6.39
C VAL A 12 1.49 30.26 7.24
N VAL A 13 0.25 30.62 7.04
CA VAL A 13 -0.88 30.05 7.78
C VAL A 13 -1.78 29.34 6.78
N ALA A 14 -2.05 28.07 7.04
CA ALA A 14 -3.05 27.32 6.28
C ALA A 14 -4.36 27.36 7.04
N SER A 15 -5.42 27.67 6.33
CA SER A 15 -6.75 27.66 6.92
C SER A 15 -7.68 26.87 6.04
N ALA A 16 -8.71 26.30 6.64
CA ALA A 16 -9.71 25.56 5.92
C ALA A 16 -10.88 26.48 5.61
N ALA A 17 -11.33 26.48 4.38
CA ALA A 17 -12.52 27.22 3.97
C ALA A 17 -13.49 26.24 3.34
N ASP A 18 -14.73 26.43 3.67
CA ASP A 18 -15.83 25.61 3.22
C ASP A 18 -16.98 26.54 2.91
N ASN A 19 -17.56 26.39 1.77
CA ASN A 19 -18.66 27.24 1.35
C ASN A 19 -19.96 26.94 2.05
N THR A 20 -19.98 25.99 2.97
CA THR A 20 -21.20 25.59 3.61
C THR A 20 -21.10 25.67 5.13
N THR A 21 -22.09 25.16 5.79
CA THR A 21 -22.34 25.35 7.20
C THR A 21 -21.31 24.79 8.18
N ALA A 22 -20.34 24.03 7.69
CA ALA A 22 -19.38 23.41 8.57
C ALA A 22 -18.35 24.38 9.18
N ALA A 23 -18.33 25.60 8.71
CA ALA A 23 -17.40 26.60 9.23
C ALA A 23 -17.66 27.00 10.68
N LYS A 24 -18.83 26.68 11.20
CA LYS A 24 -19.24 27.18 12.54
C LYS A 24 -18.46 26.58 13.70
N ASP A 25 -17.96 25.36 13.52
CA ASP A 25 -17.33 24.66 14.63
C ASP A 25 -15.81 24.49 14.44
N ARG A 26 -15.25 25.21 13.50
CA ARG A 26 -13.81 25.12 13.22
C ARG A 26 -13.07 26.32 13.79
N PRO A 27 -11.83 26.13 14.20
CA PRO A 27 -11.07 27.27 14.77
C PRO A 27 -10.84 28.39 13.77
N VAL A 28 -10.86 28.10 12.45
CA VAL A 28 -10.69 29.13 11.44
C VAL A 28 -12.06 29.46 10.86
N THR A 29 -12.62 30.56 11.28
CA THR A 29 -13.91 31.02 10.82
C THR A 29 -13.77 31.94 9.61
N PRO A 30 -14.85 32.23 8.89
CA PRO A 30 -14.78 33.24 7.82
C PRO A 30 -14.23 34.59 8.30
N ASN A 31 -14.55 35.01 9.53
CA ASN A 31 -14.01 36.26 10.06
C ASN A 31 -12.51 36.16 10.27
N GLU A 32 -12.00 35.02 10.68
CA GLU A 32 -10.57 34.84 10.85
C GLU A 32 -9.86 34.80 9.49
N LEU A 33 -10.47 34.20 8.47
CA LEU A 33 -9.95 34.25 7.12
C LEU A 33 -9.87 35.69 6.63
N GLU A 34 -10.91 36.47 6.91
CA GLU A 34 -10.93 37.90 6.54
C GLU A 34 -9.83 38.65 7.27
N THR A 35 -9.65 38.36 8.55
CA THR A 35 -8.58 38.99 9.36
C THR A 35 -7.21 38.67 8.78
N LEU A 36 -7.05 37.49 8.23
CA LEU A 36 -5.79 37.07 7.62
C LEU A 36 -5.65 37.54 6.17
N GLY A 37 -6.67 38.28 5.64
CA GLY A 37 -6.65 38.76 4.28
C GLY A 37 -7.44 37.92 3.27
N UNK A 38 -7.94 36.87 3.40
CA UNK A 38 -8.50 36.21 2.72
C UNK A 38 -9.72 36.63 2.61
N THR A 39 -10.09 37.62 2.20
CA THR A 39 -11.43 38.18 2.08
C THR A 39 -12.23 37.46 1.00
N ASP A 40 -13.53 37.54 1.12
CA ASP A 40 -14.40 36.97 0.07
C ASP A 40 -14.05 37.50 -1.32
N UNK A 41 -13.59 38.51 -1.27
CA UNK A 41 -13.21 39.11 -2.43
C UNK A 41 -12.05 38.53 -3.06
N PHE A 42 -11.18 38.44 -2.26
CA PHE A 42 -9.97 37.84 -2.73
C PHE A 42 -10.20 36.38 -3.17
N LEU A 43 -10.91 35.63 -2.35
CA LEU A 43 -11.14 34.22 -2.64
C LEU A 43 -11.91 34.07 -3.96
N ALA A 44 -12.95 34.86 -4.15
CA ALA A 44 -13.71 34.80 -5.40
C ALA A 44 -12.83 35.17 -6.61
N ALA A 45 -12.02 36.21 -6.45
CA ALA A 45 -11.12 36.63 -7.55
C ALA A 45 -10.07 35.58 -7.90
N SER A 46 -9.65 34.80 -6.90
CA SER A 46 -8.67 33.73 -7.10
C SER A 46 -9.31 32.44 -7.64
N GLY A 47 -10.64 32.40 -7.74
CA GLY A 47 -11.34 31.19 -8.15
C GLY A 47 -11.47 30.14 -7.07
N PHE A 48 -11.21 30.53 -5.82
CA PHE A 48 -11.26 29.57 -4.71
C PHE A 48 -12.73 29.41 -4.26
N GLU A 49 -13.22 28.19 -4.28
CA GLU A 49 -14.57 27.85 -3.90
C GLU A 49 -14.63 26.96 -2.65
N GLY A 50 -13.47 26.62 -2.08
CA GLY A 50 -13.39 25.72 -0.96
C GLY A 50 -13.51 24.25 -1.33
N ASN A 51 -13.40 23.94 -2.61
CA ASN A 51 -13.42 22.54 -3.06
C ASN A 51 -12.24 21.78 -2.44
N ILE A 52 -12.43 20.49 -2.25
CA ILE A 52 -11.42 19.69 -1.56
C ILE A 52 -10.07 19.86 -2.26
N ASN A 53 -9.03 20.09 -1.45
CA ASN A 53 -7.64 20.24 -1.87
C ASN A 53 -7.35 21.48 -2.70
N GLN A 54 -8.33 22.32 -2.96
CA GLN A 54 -8.12 23.58 -3.63
C GLN A 54 -7.32 24.51 -2.71
N THR A 55 -6.39 25.30 -3.26
CA THR A 55 -5.62 26.25 -2.46
C THR A 55 -5.70 27.64 -3.05
N ALA A 56 -5.57 28.67 -2.19
CA ALA A 56 -5.43 30.06 -2.61
C ALA A 56 -4.32 30.67 -1.78
N LEU A 57 -3.43 31.41 -2.45
CA LEU A 57 -2.28 32.05 -1.80
C LEU A 57 -2.45 33.56 -1.84
N LEU A 58 -2.29 34.20 -0.68
CA LEU A 58 -2.32 35.64 -0.56
C LEU A 58 -0.96 36.11 -0.07
N PRO A 59 -0.16 36.76 -0.94
CA PRO A 59 1.13 37.31 -0.49
C PRO A 59 0.92 38.47 0.50
N GLU A 60 1.68 38.46 1.56
CA GLU A 60 1.78 39.55 2.51
C GLU A 60 3.19 40.13 2.40
N ARG A 61 3.50 41.15 3.20
CA ARG A 61 4.79 41.84 3.11
C ARG A 61 5.97 40.87 3.26
N ASP A 62 5.94 40.06 4.28
CA ASP A 62 7.02 39.10 4.58
C ASP A 62 6.50 37.67 4.75
N ALA A 63 5.32 37.39 4.20
CA ALA A 63 4.64 36.13 4.46
C ALA A 63 3.70 35.76 3.30
N VAL A 64 3.21 34.54 3.34
CA VAL A 64 2.14 34.07 2.45
C VAL A 64 1.08 33.44 3.32
N VAL A 65 -0.17 33.83 3.12
CA VAL A 65 -1.31 33.20 3.77
C VAL A 65 -1.93 32.21 2.77
N ILE A 66 -2.12 30.98 3.18
CA ILE A 66 -2.64 29.92 2.30
C ILE A 66 -3.97 29.42 2.87
N ALA A 67 -5.01 29.48 2.05
CA ALA A 67 -6.28 28.84 2.35
C ALA A 67 -6.32 27.48 1.66
N VAL A 68 -6.80 26.46 2.33
CA VAL A 68 -6.96 25.13 1.75
C VAL A 68 -8.42 24.69 1.94
N GLY A 69 -9.02 24.19 0.86
CA GLY A 69 -10.41 23.75 0.87
C GLY A 69 -10.54 22.33 1.39
N LEU A 70 -11.56 22.10 2.19
CA LEU A 70 -11.89 20.79 2.74
C LEU A 70 -13.11 20.16 2.04
N GLY A 71 -13.72 20.90 1.11
CA GLY A 71 -14.90 20.42 0.43
C GLY A 71 -16.14 20.46 1.30
N ASN A 72 -17.21 19.86 0.81
CA ASN A 72 -18.50 19.84 1.51
C ASN A 72 -19.01 18.43 1.80
N GLU A 73 -18.14 17.42 1.62
CA GLU A 73 -18.47 16.05 2.01
C GLU A 73 -18.05 15.80 3.46
N GLU A 74 -18.37 14.63 3.97
CA GLU A 74 -17.94 14.23 5.32
C GLU A 74 -16.42 14.32 5.43
N ILE A 75 -15.93 14.91 6.50
CA ILE A 75 -14.49 14.99 6.75
C ILE A 75 -14.02 13.66 7.35
N THR A 76 -13.04 13.05 6.70
CA THR A 76 -12.44 11.78 7.12
C THR A 76 -10.94 11.95 7.27
N THR A 77 -10.26 10.90 7.70
CA THR A 77 -8.79 10.95 7.74
C THR A 77 -8.20 11.14 6.34
N ALA A 78 -8.88 10.62 5.31
CA ALA A 78 -8.46 10.86 3.93
C ALA A 78 -8.52 12.35 3.59
N THR A 79 -9.55 13.06 4.05
CA THR A 79 -9.61 14.51 3.87
C THR A 79 -8.41 15.19 4.52
N GLY A 80 -8.06 14.74 5.73
CA GLY A 80 -6.91 15.30 6.45
C GLY A 80 -5.61 15.08 5.69
N ARG A 81 -5.39 13.86 5.19
CA ARG A 81 -4.17 13.57 4.46
C ARG A 81 -4.10 14.35 3.14
N SER A 82 -5.18 14.35 2.38
CA SER A 82 -5.12 14.99 1.07
C SER A 82 -5.04 16.51 1.17
N SER A 83 -5.74 17.13 2.13
CA SER A 83 -5.65 18.58 2.31
C SER A 83 -4.26 18.98 2.81
N ALA A 84 -3.67 18.16 3.69
CA ALA A 84 -2.29 18.40 4.14
C ALA A 84 -1.31 18.30 2.97
N ALA A 85 -1.53 17.35 2.07
CA ALA A 85 -0.70 17.21 0.87
C ALA A 85 -0.84 18.45 -0.02
N ALA A 86 -2.06 18.93 -0.22
CA ALA A 86 -2.30 20.15 -1.00
C ALA A 86 -1.57 21.33 -0.40
N LEU A 87 -1.63 21.44 0.92
CA LEU A 87 -0.92 22.51 1.64
C LEU A 87 0.59 22.38 1.46
N TRP A 88 1.12 21.16 1.56
CA TRP A 88 2.55 20.93 1.34
C TRP A 88 2.96 21.36 -0.07
N HIS A 89 2.20 20.96 -1.09
CA HIS A 89 2.51 21.33 -2.47
C HIS A 89 2.50 22.84 -2.67
N ALA A 90 1.56 23.54 -2.01
CA ALA A 90 1.45 24.99 -2.14
C ALA A 90 2.58 25.73 -1.39
N SER A 91 3.20 25.11 -0.40
CA SER A 91 4.14 25.77 0.50
C SER A 91 5.58 25.26 0.40
N LYS A 92 5.85 24.22 -0.39
CA LYS A 92 7.15 23.54 -0.35
C LYS A 92 8.33 24.43 -0.77
N HIS A 93 8.08 25.52 -1.45
CA HIS A 93 9.13 26.46 -1.86
C HIS A 93 9.37 27.56 -0.84
N LEU A 94 8.60 27.58 0.24
CA LEU A 94 8.79 28.54 1.34
C LEU A 94 9.76 27.94 2.37
N ASP A 95 10.27 28.79 3.26
CA ASP A 95 11.24 28.35 4.28
C ASP A 95 10.56 27.63 5.44
N SER A 96 9.38 28.09 5.83
CA SER A 96 8.66 27.53 6.95
C SER A 96 7.16 27.62 6.75
N LEU A 97 6.44 26.76 7.44
CA LEU A 97 4.98 26.71 7.38
C LEU A 97 4.44 26.55 8.79
N THR A 98 3.45 27.36 9.17
CA THR A 98 2.64 27.13 10.36
C THR A 98 1.23 26.82 9.90
N SER A 99 0.69 25.70 10.33
CA SER A 99 -0.62 25.24 9.87
C SER A 99 -1.60 25.07 11.02
N LEU A 100 -2.79 25.62 10.85
CA LEU A 100 -3.93 25.41 11.74
C LEU A 100 -4.75 24.18 11.33
N LEU A 101 -4.31 23.45 10.32
CA LEU A 101 -5.11 22.35 9.78
C LEU A 101 -5.45 21.27 10.83
N PRO A 102 -4.49 20.82 11.67
CA PRO A 102 -4.89 19.85 12.69
C PRO A 102 -5.95 20.37 13.64
N LEU A 103 -5.86 21.65 14.00
CA LEU A 103 -6.84 22.27 14.89
C LEU A 103 -8.21 22.36 14.20
N ALA A 104 -8.21 22.70 12.91
CA ALA A 104 -9.45 22.80 12.15
C ALA A 104 -10.16 21.45 11.97
N LEU A 105 -9.39 20.36 11.89
CA LEU A 105 -9.94 19.02 11.69
C LEU A 105 -10.29 18.32 13.01
N ALA A 106 -9.85 18.87 14.15
CA ALA A 106 -9.94 18.16 15.42
C ALA A 106 -11.40 17.94 15.86
N SER A 107 -12.30 18.88 15.55
CA SER A 107 -13.71 18.74 15.94
C SER A 107 -14.40 17.58 15.25
N GLU A 108 -13.96 17.25 14.02
CA GLU A 108 -14.56 16.15 13.24
C GLU A 108 -13.88 14.82 13.49
N LEU A 109 -12.55 14.82 13.64
CA LEU A 109 -11.76 13.60 13.70
C LEU A 109 -11.24 13.24 15.09
N GLY A 110 -11.24 14.21 16.02
CA GLY A 110 -10.50 14.08 17.27
C GLY A 110 -9.08 14.58 17.07
N ALA A 111 -8.51 15.11 18.15
CA ALA A 111 -7.25 15.87 18.05
C ALA A 111 -6.07 14.99 17.59
N GLU A 112 -5.93 13.79 18.18
CA GLU A 112 -4.80 12.90 17.83
C GLU A 112 -4.92 12.38 16.42
N ILE A 113 -6.12 11.98 16.01
CA ILE A 113 -6.35 11.45 14.66
C ILE A 113 -6.12 12.56 13.62
N ALA A 114 -6.59 13.78 13.91
CA ALA A 114 -6.36 14.91 13.00
C ALA A 114 -4.88 15.18 12.82
N LEU A 115 -4.12 15.22 13.92
CA LEU A 115 -2.69 15.45 13.84
C LEU A 115 -1.99 14.35 13.04
N GLN A 116 -2.33 13.09 13.31
CA GLN A 116 -1.71 11.98 12.58
C GLN A 116 -1.98 12.07 11.08
N ALA A 117 -3.24 12.37 10.70
CA ALA A 117 -3.60 12.46 9.28
C ALA A 117 -2.82 13.58 8.59
N VAL A 118 -2.71 14.75 9.24
CA VAL A 118 -1.98 15.88 8.64
C VAL A 118 -0.50 15.55 8.49
N VAL A 119 0.13 14.97 9.52
CA VAL A 119 1.55 14.62 9.44
C VAL A 119 1.78 13.59 8.32
N GLU A 120 0.96 12.56 8.25
CA GLU A 120 1.10 11.55 7.22
C GLU A 120 0.92 12.15 5.83
N GLY A 121 -0.08 13.02 5.66
CA GLY A 121 -0.31 13.65 4.37
C GLY A 121 0.87 14.47 3.89
N MET A 122 1.48 15.24 4.78
CA MET A 122 2.65 16.05 4.42
C MET A 122 3.87 15.18 4.14
N LEU A 123 4.13 14.18 4.98
CA LEU A 123 5.28 13.29 4.77
C LEU A 123 5.15 12.54 3.44
N LEU A 124 3.96 12.04 3.14
CA LEU A 124 3.75 11.27 1.92
C LEU A 124 3.79 12.14 0.67
N ALA A 125 3.27 13.37 0.75
CA ALA A 125 3.35 14.32 -0.35
C ALA A 125 4.80 14.69 -0.66
N SER A 126 5.65 14.72 0.36
CA SER A 126 7.07 15.07 0.20
C SER A 126 7.91 13.93 -0.35
N TYR A 127 7.34 12.74 -0.47
CA TYR A 127 8.06 11.57 -0.97
C TYR A 127 8.55 11.81 -2.40
N SER A 128 9.78 11.41 -2.67
CA SER A 128 10.30 11.31 -4.03
C SER A 128 11.23 10.11 -4.12
N TYR A 129 11.31 9.52 -5.30
CA TYR A 129 12.23 8.43 -5.54
C TYR A 129 13.40 8.98 -6.36
N ASP A 130 14.50 9.23 -5.69
CA ASP A 130 15.65 9.90 -6.29
C ASP A 130 16.94 9.10 -6.23
N GLU A 131 16.87 7.82 -5.86
CA GLU A 131 18.06 6.99 -5.64
C GLU A 131 19.00 6.97 -6.85
N LEU A 132 18.45 7.09 -8.05
CA LEU A 132 19.22 6.92 -9.28
C LEU A 132 19.49 8.23 -10.02
N LYS A 133 19.10 9.37 -9.42
CA LYS A 133 19.35 10.66 -10.05
C LYS A 133 20.62 11.29 -9.50
N GLY A 134 21.51 11.68 -10.40
CA GLY A 134 22.73 12.38 -10.00
C GLY A 134 22.46 13.76 -9.44
N SER A 135 21.41 14.41 -9.94
CA SER A 135 21.02 15.74 -9.47
C SER A 135 19.51 15.81 -9.39
N PRO A 136 18.94 15.47 -8.21
CA PRO A 136 17.49 15.57 -8.07
C PRO A 136 16.99 16.99 -8.31
N GLU A 137 15.91 17.10 -9.04
CA GLU A 137 15.28 18.39 -9.33
C GLU A 137 14.22 18.69 -8.26
N ASN A 138 13.93 19.99 -8.13
CA ASN A 138 12.82 20.46 -7.30
C ASN A 138 12.91 20.05 -5.82
N THR A 139 14.13 20.12 -5.27
CA THR A 139 14.30 19.93 -3.84
C THR A 139 13.48 20.99 -3.09
N PRO A 140 12.61 20.60 -2.14
CA PRO A 140 11.82 21.60 -1.43
C PRO A 140 12.71 22.48 -0.54
N ASN A 141 12.33 23.75 -0.42
CA ASN A 141 13.01 24.68 0.49
C ASN A 141 12.52 24.55 1.94
N LEU A 142 11.34 23.96 2.13
CA LEU A 142 10.68 23.95 3.41
C LEU A 142 11.52 23.22 4.47
N GLN A 143 11.96 23.97 5.50
CA GLN A 143 12.86 23.46 6.52
C GLN A 143 12.13 23.14 7.82
N GLN A 144 10.98 23.79 8.06
CA GLN A 144 10.30 23.69 9.32
C GLN A 144 8.80 23.76 9.12
N ILE A 145 8.09 22.81 9.72
CA ILE A 145 6.63 22.80 9.73
C ILE A 145 6.18 22.80 11.18
N THR A 146 5.32 23.76 11.53
CA THR A 146 4.71 23.85 12.84
C THR A 146 3.23 23.53 12.69
N LEU A 147 2.75 22.58 13.47
CA LEU A 147 1.34 22.18 13.45
C LEU A 147 0.70 22.59 14.77
N VAL A 148 -0.39 23.35 14.66
CA VAL A 148 -1.11 23.83 15.84
C VAL A 148 -2.18 22.80 16.21
N VAL A 149 -2.18 22.37 17.47
CA VAL A 149 -3.08 21.33 17.96
C VAL A 149 -3.79 21.81 19.22
N PRO A 150 -4.95 21.21 19.56
CA PRO A 150 -5.59 21.51 20.85
C PRO A 150 -4.70 21.14 22.03
N ASP A 151 -4.97 21.77 23.18
CA ASP A 151 -4.25 21.43 24.41
C ASP A 151 -4.48 19.97 24.79
N GLY A 152 -3.45 19.35 25.38
CA GLY A 152 -3.56 18.01 25.93
C GLY A 152 -3.23 16.88 24.96
N VAL A 153 -2.86 17.19 23.73
CA VAL A 153 -2.49 16.18 22.73
C VAL A 153 -1.11 15.62 23.07
N ASP A 154 -0.97 14.29 23.08
CA ASP A 154 0.32 13.64 23.22
C ASP A 154 0.99 13.61 21.84
N SER A 155 1.61 14.72 21.47
CA SER A 155 2.19 14.89 20.14
C SER A 155 3.30 13.91 19.86
N THR A 156 4.12 13.59 20.87
CA THR A 156 5.25 12.67 20.67
C THR A 156 4.77 11.30 20.19
N THR A 157 3.77 10.73 20.86
CA THR A 157 3.22 9.42 20.49
C THR A 157 2.59 9.46 19.10
N VAL A 158 1.82 10.52 18.82
CA VAL A 158 1.16 10.64 17.51
C VAL A 158 2.20 10.75 16.39
N LEU A 159 3.24 11.57 16.61
CA LEU A 159 4.28 11.73 15.57
C LEU A 159 5.02 10.43 15.31
N GLN A 160 5.30 9.64 16.36
CA GLN A 160 5.95 8.35 16.19
C GLN A 160 5.12 7.41 15.32
N LYS A 161 3.80 7.34 15.58
CA LYS A 161 2.91 6.50 14.78
C LYS A 161 2.82 7.00 13.35
N ALA A 162 2.67 8.31 13.17
CA ALA A 162 2.56 8.89 11.83
C ALA A 162 3.82 8.63 11.02
N GLU A 163 4.98 8.82 11.64
CA GLU A 163 6.25 8.55 10.96
C GLU A 163 6.40 7.07 10.61
N SER A 164 5.98 6.17 11.49
CA SER A 164 6.06 4.73 11.22
C SER A 164 5.19 4.34 10.04
N VAL A 165 3.96 4.88 9.98
CA VAL A 165 3.07 4.60 8.85
C VAL A 165 3.65 5.18 7.56
N ALA A 166 4.09 6.44 7.60
CA ALA A 166 4.65 7.09 6.40
C ALA A 166 5.91 6.37 5.93
N ASN A 167 6.78 5.93 6.85
CA ASN A 167 7.99 5.19 6.49
C ASN A 167 7.64 3.85 5.86
N GLY A 168 6.63 3.16 6.37
CA GLY A 168 6.19 1.89 5.77
C GLY A 168 5.68 2.07 4.36
N ILE A 169 4.88 3.11 4.14
CA ILE A 169 4.36 3.41 2.80
C ILE A 169 5.50 3.84 1.87
N ALA A 170 6.42 4.67 2.37
CA ALA A 170 7.57 5.11 1.57
C ALA A 170 8.46 3.93 1.18
N LEU A 171 8.68 2.99 2.11
CA LEU A 171 9.45 1.79 1.80
C LEU A 171 8.76 0.97 0.71
N SER A 172 7.45 0.78 0.82
CA SER A 172 6.69 0.09 -0.21
C SER A 172 6.84 0.78 -1.55
N ARG A 173 6.74 2.11 -1.58
CA ARG A 173 6.96 2.88 -2.81
C ARG A 173 8.37 2.70 -3.35
N ASP A 174 9.36 2.76 -2.52
CA ASP A 174 10.75 2.53 -2.94
C ASP A 174 10.95 1.16 -3.57
N UNK A 175 10.42 0.17 -2.98
CA UNK A 175 10.51 -1.05 -3.39
C UNK A 175 10.00 -1.19 -4.67
N VAL A 176 8.73 -0.68 -5.01
CA VAL A 176 8.03 -0.78 -6.29
C VAL A 176 8.67 0.10 -7.38
N ASN A 177 9.18 1.24 -7.02
CA ASN A 177 9.84 2.12 -7.98
C ASN A 177 11.22 1.64 -8.42
N ARG A 178 11.87 0.79 -7.64
CA ARG A 178 13.24 0.36 -7.91
C ARG A 178 13.29 -0.54 -9.13
N PRO A 179 14.20 -0.31 -10.07
CA PRO A 179 14.30 -1.19 -11.25
C PRO A 179 14.61 -2.64 -10.89
N GLY A 180 14.12 -3.55 -11.71
CA GLY A 180 14.32 -4.98 -11.47
C GLY A 180 15.78 -5.38 -11.38
N GLY A 181 16.67 -4.70 -12.11
CA GLY A 181 18.10 -4.98 -12.03
C GLY A 181 18.75 -4.56 -10.72
N SER A 182 18.04 -3.75 -9.92
CA SER A 182 18.54 -3.28 -8.63
C SER A 182 17.74 -3.86 -7.46
N LEU A 183 16.76 -4.71 -7.73
CA LEU A 183 15.94 -5.31 -6.68
C LEU A 183 15.61 -6.74 -7.01
N SER A 184 16.53 -7.63 -6.70
CA SER A 184 16.30 -9.07 -6.78
C SER A 184 15.59 -9.55 -5.51
N ALA A 185 15.21 -10.83 -5.49
CA ALA A 185 14.60 -11.41 -4.30
C ALA A 185 15.55 -11.33 -3.10
N THR A 186 16.86 -11.49 -3.30
CA THR A 186 17.82 -11.39 -2.19
C THR A 186 17.90 -9.96 -1.67
N GLN A 187 17.85 -8.97 -2.55
CA GLN A 187 17.87 -7.58 -2.14
C GLN A 187 16.57 -7.19 -1.43
N LEU A 188 15.44 -7.74 -1.86
CA LEU A 188 14.18 -7.51 -1.16
C LEU A 188 14.22 -8.13 0.25
N ALA A 189 14.84 -9.30 0.40
CA ALA A 189 15.05 -9.90 1.72
C ALA A 189 15.94 -9.02 2.59
N ASP A 190 16.98 -8.39 2.01
CA ASP A 190 17.82 -7.46 2.76
C ASP A 190 17.01 -6.27 3.29
N GLU A 191 16.09 -5.74 2.48
CA GLU A 191 15.21 -4.66 2.93
C GLU A 191 14.32 -5.11 4.10
N ALA A 192 13.78 -6.32 4.03
CA ALA A 192 12.97 -6.86 5.12
C ALA A 192 13.80 -7.07 6.39
N MET A 193 15.06 -7.52 6.23
CA MET A 193 15.95 -7.67 7.40
C MET A 193 16.23 -6.33 8.06
N ALA A 194 16.38 -5.27 7.26
CA ALA A 194 16.56 -3.93 7.82
C ALA A 194 15.33 -3.49 8.61
N VAL A 195 14.12 -3.79 8.11
CA VAL A 195 12.89 -3.49 8.84
C VAL A 195 12.88 -4.25 10.17
N ALA A 196 13.24 -5.53 10.17
CA ALA A 196 13.25 -6.34 11.38
C ALA A 196 14.24 -5.77 12.39
N ASP A 197 15.43 -5.36 11.95
CA ASP A 197 16.43 -4.75 12.83
C ASP A 197 15.91 -3.46 13.49
N GLN A 198 15.21 -2.64 12.73
CA GLN A 198 14.70 -1.36 13.22
C GLN A 198 13.52 -1.50 14.15
N THR A 199 12.72 -2.55 13.99
CA THR A 199 11.44 -2.67 14.68
C THR A 199 11.40 -3.77 15.74
N GLY A 200 12.38 -4.68 15.73
CA GLY A 200 12.36 -5.83 16.63
C GLY A 200 11.49 -6.98 16.17
N LEU A 201 10.96 -6.92 14.95
CA LEU A 201 10.22 -8.05 14.39
C LEU A 201 11.12 -9.27 14.26
N GLU A 202 10.55 -10.46 14.48
CA GLU A 202 11.24 -11.70 14.13
C GLU A 202 11.26 -11.82 12.61
N ILE A 203 12.34 -12.40 12.07
CA ILE A 203 12.43 -12.63 10.65
C ILE A 203 13.03 -13.99 10.34
N GLU A 204 12.43 -14.68 9.36
CA GLU A 204 13.01 -15.86 8.72
C GLU A 204 13.17 -15.55 7.24
N VAL A 205 14.31 -15.95 6.68
CA VAL A 205 14.55 -15.84 5.25
C VAL A 205 14.96 -17.21 4.73
N TRP A 206 14.16 -17.78 3.83
CA TRP A 206 14.42 -19.10 3.28
C TRP A 206 15.10 -18.91 1.92
N ASP A 207 16.27 -19.54 1.74
CA ASP A 207 16.98 -19.54 0.47
C ASP A 207 16.51 -20.71 -0.41
N ARG A 208 17.11 -20.85 -1.60
CA ARG A 208 16.71 -21.90 -2.54
C ARG A 208 16.79 -23.29 -1.89
N GLU A 209 17.88 -23.57 -1.17
CA GLU A 209 18.06 -24.89 -0.55
C GLU A 209 16.92 -25.18 0.44
N ARG A 210 16.55 -24.18 1.25
CA ARG A 210 15.46 -24.30 2.21
C ARG A 210 14.12 -24.47 1.46
N LEU A 211 13.90 -23.71 0.40
CA LEU A 211 12.66 -23.78 -0.36
C LEU A 211 12.46 -25.16 -0.99
N VAL A 212 13.55 -25.78 -1.47
CA VAL A 212 13.49 -27.17 -1.97
C VAL A 212 13.12 -28.13 -0.83
N UNK A 213 13.63 -27.93 0.16
CA UNK A 213 13.43 -28.66 1.24
C UNK A 213 12.12 -28.60 1.81
N GLU A 214 11.65 -27.54 1.75
CA GLU A 214 10.29 -27.25 2.24
C GLU A 214 9.22 -27.50 1.18
N ARG A 215 9.62 -28.01 0.06
CA ARG A 215 8.71 -28.42 -1.01
C ARG A 215 7.87 -27.26 -1.57
N CYS A 216 8.53 -26.11 -1.73
CA CYS A 216 7.87 -24.91 -2.29
C CYS A 216 8.07 -24.90 -3.81
N GLY A 217 7.44 -25.87 -4.49
CA GLY A 217 7.61 -26.07 -5.92
C GLY A 217 7.01 -24.97 -6.78
N GLY A 218 6.06 -24.21 -6.27
CA GLY A 218 5.55 -23.05 -7.00
C GLY A 218 6.60 -21.97 -7.12
N ILE A 219 7.25 -21.62 -6.05
CA ILE A 219 8.35 -20.67 -6.07
C ILE A 219 9.55 -21.20 -6.85
N UNK A 220 9.89 -22.33 -6.60
CA UNK A 220 10.92 -22.92 -7.21
C UNK A 220 10.76 -23.03 -8.62
N GLY A 221 9.46 -23.36 -9.15
CA GLY A 221 9.15 -23.47 -10.55
C GLY A 221 9.20 -22.16 -11.32
N VAL A 222 8.64 -21.09 -10.74
CA VAL A 222 8.73 -19.78 -11.35
C VAL A 222 10.18 -19.31 -11.48
N ASN A 223 11.00 -19.63 -10.48
CA ASN A 223 12.41 -19.23 -10.47
C ASN A 223 13.27 -19.98 -11.48
N ALA A 224 12.79 -21.08 -12.03
CA ALA A 224 13.63 -22.08 -12.73
C ALA A 224 14.47 -21.51 -13.89
N GLY A 225 14.00 -20.45 -14.55
CA GLY A 225 14.74 -19.84 -15.66
C GLY A 225 15.69 -18.73 -15.26
N SER A 226 15.75 -18.39 -13.98
CA SER A 226 16.49 -17.22 -13.53
C SER A 226 17.87 -17.62 -12.97
N LEU A 227 18.83 -16.71 -13.11
CA LEU A 227 20.11 -16.81 -12.40
C LEU A 227 20.02 -16.23 -10.99
N GLU A 228 18.99 -15.44 -10.70
CA GLU A 228 18.82 -14.88 -9.37
C GLU A 228 18.20 -15.91 -8.43
N GLU A 229 18.60 -15.85 -7.16
CA GLU A 229 18.08 -16.77 -6.15
C GLU A 229 16.67 -16.38 -5.71
N PRO A 230 15.78 -17.34 -5.48
CA PRO A 230 14.48 -17.03 -4.88
C PRO A 230 14.62 -16.88 -3.38
N ARG A 231 13.61 -16.25 -2.77
CA ARG A 231 13.56 -16.09 -1.31
C ARG A 231 12.12 -16.16 -0.84
N LEU A 232 11.92 -16.79 0.32
CA LEU A 232 10.68 -16.61 1.07
C LEU A 232 11.06 -15.84 2.32
N ILE A 233 10.32 -14.77 2.60
CA ILE A 233 10.58 -13.87 3.72
C ILE A 233 9.39 -13.97 4.65
N ARG A 234 9.63 -14.18 5.95
CA ARG A 234 8.57 -14.19 6.95
C ARG A 234 8.93 -13.25 8.09
N LEU A 235 8.12 -12.20 8.26
CA LEU A 235 8.22 -11.26 9.37
C LEU A 235 7.11 -11.56 10.36
N THR A 236 7.42 -11.54 11.67
CA THR A 236 6.42 -11.84 12.69
C THR A 236 6.47 -10.81 13.80
N TRP A 237 5.30 -10.27 14.14
CA TRP A 237 5.07 -9.50 15.36
C TRP A 237 4.39 -10.41 16.36
N ARG A 238 4.96 -10.53 17.57
CA ARG A 238 4.31 -11.24 18.69
C ARG A 238 4.09 -10.25 19.82
N PRO A 239 2.88 -10.19 20.41
CA PRO A 239 2.68 -9.32 21.55
C PRO A 239 3.48 -9.80 22.75
N LYS A 240 3.82 -8.89 23.67
CA LYS A 240 4.51 -9.27 24.90
C LYS A 240 3.63 -10.11 25.81
N GLY A 241 2.33 -9.84 25.81
CA GLY A 241 1.36 -10.59 26.59
C GLY A 241 0.66 -11.66 25.77
N GLU A 242 -0.53 -12.02 26.23
CA GLU A 242 -1.35 -13.01 25.53
C GLU A 242 -1.82 -12.48 24.19
N SER A 243 -1.79 -13.32 23.17
CA SER A 243 -2.27 -12.97 21.83
C SER A 243 -3.75 -13.26 21.70
N ARG A 244 -4.52 -12.28 21.20
CA ARG A 244 -5.96 -12.44 20.96
C ARG A 244 -6.27 -13.22 19.68
N GLY A 245 -5.28 -13.47 18.87
CA GLY A 245 -5.49 -14.15 17.59
C GLY A 245 -4.28 -13.97 16.69
N THR A 246 -4.39 -14.54 15.50
CA THR A 246 -3.29 -14.50 14.52
C THR A 246 -3.83 -14.06 13.17
N LEU A 247 -3.18 -13.06 12.58
CA LEU A 247 -3.45 -12.60 11.22
C LEU A 247 -2.24 -12.90 10.36
N HIS A 248 -2.45 -13.38 9.14
CA HIS A 248 -1.35 -13.74 8.25
C HIS A 248 -1.54 -13.02 6.91
N PHE A 249 -0.57 -12.21 6.54
CA PHE A 249 -0.57 -11.49 5.26
C PHE A 249 0.44 -12.14 4.33
N VAL A 250 0.04 -12.37 3.08
CA VAL A 250 0.90 -13.04 2.09
C VAL A 250 1.04 -12.13 0.88
N GLY A 251 2.26 -11.85 0.47
CA GLY A 251 2.52 -10.93 -0.64
C GLY A 251 3.21 -11.59 -1.81
N LYS A 252 2.70 -11.31 -3.03
CA LYS A 252 3.37 -11.69 -4.26
C LYS A 252 4.62 -10.83 -4.42
N GLY A 253 5.77 -11.48 -4.59
CA GLY A 253 7.06 -10.79 -4.69
C GLY A 253 7.80 -11.10 -5.99
N ILE A 254 7.15 -10.93 -7.14
CA ILE A 254 7.81 -11.14 -8.43
C ILE A 254 8.61 -9.88 -8.76
N THR A 255 9.91 -9.95 -8.56
CA THR A 255 10.77 -8.76 -8.62
C THR A 255 10.93 -8.20 -10.03
N PHE A 256 10.83 -9.07 -11.03
CA PHE A 256 10.64 -8.64 -12.41
C PHE A 256 9.95 -9.76 -13.18
N ASP A 257 9.00 -9.42 -14.03
CA ASP A 257 8.17 -10.41 -14.70
C ASP A 257 8.29 -10.27 -16.22
N THR A 258 9.07 -11.16 -16.83
CA THR A 258 9.14 -11.21 -18.29
C THR A 258 7.99 -12.01 -18.91
N GLY A 259 7.24 -12.76 -18.08
CA GLY A 259 6.30 -13.75 -18.55
C GLY A 259 6.89 -15.16 -18.64
N GLY A 260 8.21 -15.29 -18.52
CA GLY A 260 8.87 -16.58 -18.71
C GLY A 260 8.90 -16.96 -20.18
N LEU A 261 8.75 -18.24 -20.49
CA LEU A 261 8.72 -18.67 -21.89
C LEU A 261 7.51 -18.13 -22.65
N ASN A 262 6.42 -17.83 -21.96
CA ASN A 262 5.29 -17.10 -22.54
C ASN A 262 5.58 -15.61 -22.42
N LEU A 263 6.54 -15.15 -23.20
CA LEU A 263 7.14 -13.82 -23.07
C LEU A 263 6.13 -12.72 -23.35
N LYS A 264 6.13 -11.71 -22.47
CA LYS A 264 5.26 -10.53 -22.63
C LYS A 264 5.69 -9.70 -23.83
N THR A 265 4.75 -8.91 -24.34
CA THR A 265 5.08 -7.89 -25.34
C THR A 265 5.89 -6.76 -24.69
N PHE A 266 6.46 -5.89 -25.50
CA PHE A 266 7.15 -4.70 -24.99
C PHE A 266 6.25 -3.90 -24.04
N GLU A 267 5.02 -3.60 -24.51
CA GLU A 267 4.10 -2.81 -23.70
C GLU A 267 3.70 -3.50 -22.38
N GLY A 268 3.56 -4.80 -22.43
CA GLY A 268 3.21 -5.56 -21.24
C GLY A 268 4.35 -5.73 -20.26
N MET A 269 5.59 -5.62 -20.72
CA MET A 269 6.76 -5.90 -19.88
C MET A 269 7.39 -4.65 -19.25
N LYS A 270 7.32 -3.51 -19.91
CA LYS A 270 8.15 -2.36 -19.54
C LYS A 270 7.91 -1.86 -18.11
N GLU A 271 6.74 -2.14 -17.54
CA GLU A 271 6.41 -1.69 -16.19
C GLU A 271 6.49 -2.81 -15.15
N MET A 272 7.01 -3.98 -15.51
CA MET A 272 6.92 -5.17 -14.66
C MET A 272 7.87 -5.19 -13.47
N LYS A 273 8.59 -4.11 -13.21
CA LYS A 273 9.25 -3.94 -11.91
C LYS A 273 8.21 -3.81 -10.78
N ILE A 274 6.96 -3.48 -11.11
CA ILE A 274 5.89 -3.29 -10.10
C ILE A 274 5.34 -4.62 -9.57
N ASP A 275 5.77 -5.74 -10.12
CA ASP A 275 5.11 -7.02 -9.90
C ASP A 275 5.40 -7.64 -8.53
N MET A 276 6.11 -6.95 -7.70
CA MET A 276 6.36 -7.29 -6.30
C MET A 276 5.63 -6.33 -5.36
N GLY A 277 4.62 -5.60 -5.87
CA GLY A 277 3.88 -4.65 -5.05
C GLY A 277 3.16 -5.29 -3.86
N GLY A 278 2.73 -6.55 -4.00
CA GLY A 278 2.13 -7.26 -2.88
C GLY A 278 3.11 -7.47 -1.73
N ALA A 279 4.30 -7.96 -2.05
CA ALA A 279 5.35 -8.14 -1.04
C ALA A 279 5.76 -6.79 -0.43
N ALA A 280 5.87 -5.77 -1.27
CA ALA A 280 6.23 -4.43 -0.80
C ALA A 280 5.22 -3.91 0.20
N ALA A 281 3.93 -4.13 -0.06
CA ALA A 281 2.88 -3.71 0.87
C ALA A 281 2.98 -4.46 2.20
N VAL A 282 3.23 -5.77 2.15
CA VAL A 282 3.35 -6.58 3.37
C VAL A 282 4.54 -6.10 4.20
N ILE A 283 5.71 -5.92 3.58
CA ILE A 283 6.91 -5.48 4.31
C ILE A 283 6.69 -4.10 4.94
N GLY A 284 6.13 -3.17 4.17
CA GLY A 284 5.86 -1.82 4.68
C GLY A 284 4.87 -1.83 5.83
N ALA A 285 3.81 -2.63 5.69
CA ALA A 285 2.79 -2.71 6.74
C ALA A 285 3.35 -3.33 8.01
N MET A 286 4.16 -4.39 7.90
CA MET A 286 4.71 -5.05 9.09
C MET A 286 5.56 -4.09 9.92
N GLY A 287 6.38 -3.26 9.25
CA GLY A 287 7.18 -2.28 9.97
C GLY A 287 6.31 -1.27 10.74
N ALA A 288 5.23 -0.81 10.11
CA ALA A 288 4.32 0.14 10.76
C ALA A 288 3.52 -0.53 11.87
N ILE A 289 3.07 -1.77 11.67
CA ILE A 289 2.27 -2.51 12.66
C ILE A 289 3.06 -2.65 13.97
N ALA A 290 4.38 -2.88 13.88
CA ALA A 290 5.20 -3.00 15.09
C ALA A 290 5.10 -1.75 15.97
N ALA A 291 4.96 -0.56 15.39
CA ALA A 291 4.82 0.67 16.16
C ALA A 291 3.52 0.75 16.96
N TYR A 292 2.48 0.05 16.51
CA TYR A 292 1.21 -0.01 17.24
C TYR A 292 1.21 -1.06 18.34
N ALA A 293 2.18 -1.97 18.33
CA ALA A 293 2.32 -3.03 19.33
C ALA A 293 0.99 -3.72 19.65
N PRO A 294 0.33 -4.28 18.63
CA PRO A 294 -0.99 -4.87 18.86
C PRO A 294 -0.93 -6.11 19.75
N ASP A 295 -2.05 -6.44 20.38
CA ASP A 295 -2.17 -7.65 21.18
C ASP A 295 -2.61 -8.86 20.34
N LEU A 296 -2.15 -8.88 19.11
CA LEU A 296 -2.36 -9.93 18.11
C LEU A 296 -1.00 -10.41 17.62
N THR A 297 -0.93 -11.65 17.19
CA THR A 297 0.20 -12.14 16.41
C THR A 297 -0.06 -11.80 14.95
N VAL A 298 0.89 -11.14 14.32
CA VAL A 298 0.76 -10.75 12.92
C VAL A 298 1.97 -11.29 12.15
N ILE A 299 1.69 -12.03 11.09
CA ILE A 299 2.74 -12.66 10.28
C ILE A 299 2.63 -12.13 8.86
N GLY A 300 3.75 -11.73 8.28
CA GLY A 300 3.82 -11.35 6.88
C GLY A 300 4.76 -12.28 6.14
N THR A 301 4.27 -12.94 5.09
CA THR A 301 5.06 -13.85 4.27
C THR A 301 5.12 -13.31 2.85
N CYS A 302 6.34 -13.21 2.29
CA CYS A 302 6.55 -12.72 0.93
C CYS A 302 7.21 -13.81 0.11
N CYS A 303 6.63 -14.10 -1.06
CA CYS A 303 7.08 -15.16 -1.95
C CYS A 303 7.81 -14.51 -3.12
N CYS A 304 9.15 -14.55 -3.10
CA CYS A 304 9.95 -13.66 -3.92
C CYS A 304 10.83 -14.40 -4.91
N THR A 305 10.72 -14.02 -6.18
CA THR A 305 11.56 -14.48 -7.28
C THR A 305 11.29 -13.58 -8.47
N ASP A 306 12.17 -13.58 -9.44
CA ASP A 306 11.83 -13.05 -10.75
C ASP A 306 11.31 -14.19 -11.65
N ASN A 307 10.70 -13.81 -12.75
CA ASN A 307 10.15 -14.74 -13.74
C ASN A 307 10.86 -14.50 -15.07
N GLN A 308 11.79 -15.41 -15.43
CA GLN A 308 12.67 -15.20 -16.57
C GLN A 308 12.58 -16.34 -17.58
N PRO A 309 12.75 -16.07 -18.87
CA PRO A 309 13.01 -17.13 -19.83
C PRO A 309 14.45 -17.62 -19.65
N GLY A 310 14.72 -18.83 -20.02
CA GLY A 310 16.07 -19.37 -19.94
C GLY A 310 16.08 -20.84 -20.28
N PRO A 311 17.27 -21.43 -20.41
CA PRO A 311 17.34 -22.83 -20.81
C PRO A 311 16.76 -23.79 -19.78
N THR A 312 16.64 -23.38 -18.54
CA THR A 312 16.09 -24.23 -17.48
C THR A 312 14.67 -23.80 -17.07
N ALA A 313 14.07 -22.83 -17.79
CA ALA A 313 12.76 -22.28 -17.42
C ALA A 313 11.67 -23.33 -17.49
N THR A 314 10.67 -23.17 -16.64
CA THR A 314 9.45 -23.98 -16.68
C THR A 314 8.79 -23.82 -18.04
N LYS A 315 8.39 -24.94 -18.63
CA LYS A 315 7.79 -24.99 -19.96
C LYS A 315 6.28 -25.16 -19.86
N PRO A 316 5.50 -24.51 -20.72
CA PRO A 316 4.07 -24.82 -20.77
C PRO A 316 3.84 -26.34 -20.88
N GLY A 317 3.01 -26.86 -19.99
CA GLY A 317 2.77 -28.29 -19.87
C GLY A 317 3.51 -28.93 -18.71
N ASP A 318 4.51 -28.29 -18.15
CA ASP A 318 5.18 -28.81 -16.96
C ASP A 318 4.20 -28.83 -15.78
N VAL A 319 4.46 -29.73 -14.82
CA VAL A 319 3.64 -29.85 -13.62
C VAL A 319 4.50 -29.55 -12.40
N LEU A 320 4.01 -28.65 -11.55
CA LEU A 320 4.71 -28.25 -10.32
C LEU A 320 4.04 -28.89 -9.11
N ASN A 321 4.85 -29.21 -8.11
CA ASN A 321 4.36 -29.72 -6.82
C ASN A 321 4.33 -28.57 -5.82
N ILE A 322 3.16 -28.19 -5.38
CA ILE A 322 2.97 -27.07 -4.46
C ILE A 322 3.19 -27.55 -3.02
N ARG A 323 3.51 -26.64 -2.14
CA ARG A 323 3.77 -26.91 -0.72
C ARG A 323 2.72 -27.84 -0.08
N ASN A 324 1.43 -27.66 -0.40
CA ASN A 324 0.38 -28.46 0.21
C ASN A 324 0.24 -29.86 -0.40
N GLY A 325 1.07 -30.17 -1.39
CA GLY A 325 1.06 -31.47 -2.04
C GLY A 325 0.27 -31.55 -3.33
N LYS A 326 -0.52 -30.54 -3.66
CA LYS A 326 -1.26 -30.53 -4.92
C LYS A 326 -0.29 -30.32 -6.08
N THR A 327 -0.63 -30.92 -7.21
CA THR A 327 0.12 -30.72 -8.45
C THR A 327 -0.61 -29.74 -9.36
N VAL A 328 0.14 -28.90 -10.04
CA VAL A 328 -0.42 -27.84 -10.89
C VAL A 328 0.22 -27.89 -12.26
N GLU A 329 -0.59 -28.06 -13.28
CA GLU A 329 -0.17 -28.00 -14.67
C GLU A 329 -0.01 -26.53 -15.07
N VAL A 330 1.18 -26.17 -15.55
CA VAL A 330 1.48 -24.79 -15.94
C VAL A 330 1.25 -24.65 -17.44
N LEU A 331 0.16 -24.05 -17.84
CA LEU A 331 -0.17 -23.86 -19.25
C LEU A 331 0.27 -22.49 -19.77
N ASN A 332 0.53 -21.56 -18.85
CA ASN A 332 1.01 -20.23 -19.22
C ASN A 332 1.95 -19.74 -18.13
N THR A 333 3.21 -19.62 -18.48
CA THR A 333 4.23 -19.20 -17.51
C THR A 333 4.09 -17.72 -17.10
N ASP A 334 3.24 -16.96 -17.79
CA ASP A 334 2.94 -15.58 -17.40
C ASP A 334 1.82 -15.50 -16.35
N ALA A 335 1.37 -16.64 -15.84
CA ALA A 335 0.47 -16.70 -14.68
C ALA A 335 1.23 -17.18 -13.45
N GLU A 336 2.42 -16.61 -13.25
CA GLU A 336 3.38 -17.05 -12.23
C GLU A 336 2.99 -16.59 -10.81
N GLY A 337 2.31 -15.47 -10.71
CA GLY A 337 2.01 -14.91 -9.38
C GLY A 337 1.17 -15.85 -8.54
N ARG A 338 0.20 -16.50 -9.15
CA ARG A 338 -0.64 -17.44 -8.40
C ARG A 338 0.14 -18.68 -7.98
N LEU A 339 1.21 -19.03 -8.72
CA LEU A 339 2.03 -20.19 -8.36
C LEU A 339 2.88 -19.91 -7.11
N VAL A 340 3.51 -18.74 -7.03
CA VAL A 340 4.26 -18.40 -5.82
C VAL A 340 3.33 -18.21 -4.63
N LEU A 341 2.15 -17.61 -4.86
CA LEU A 341 1.16 -17.46 -3.80
C LEU A 341 0.64 -18.81 -3.31
N ALA A 342 0.55 -19.80 -4.20
CA ALA A 342 0.09 -21.13 -3.78
C ALA A 342 0.96 -21.70 -2.66
N ASP A 343 2.29 -21.55 -2.78
CA ASP A 343 3.19 -21.96 -1.69
C ASP A 343 2.98 -21.11 -0.44
N GLY A 344 2.92 -19.79 -0.61
CA GLY A 344 2.76 -18.89 0.53
C GLY A 344 1.46 -19.11 1.28
N LEU A 345 0.37 -19.30 0.54
CA LEU A 345 -0.94 -19.56 1.15
C LEU A 345 -0.96 -20.90 1.85
N SER A 346 -0.33 -21.93 1.25
CA SER A 346 -0.21 -23.24 1.88
C SER A 346 0.53 -23.13 3.21
N LEU A 347 1.63 -22.39 3.24
CA LEU A 347 2.37 -22.17 4.49
C LEU A 347 1.56 -21.36 5.49
N ALA A 348 0.81 -20.39 5.02
CA ALA A 348 -0.06 -19.62 5.91
C ALA A 348 -1.11 -20.48 6.58
N UNK A 349 -1.65 -21.27 5.91
CA UNK A 349 -2.60 -22.09 6.35
C UNK A 349 -2.15 -22.91 7.41
N GLU A 350 -0.90 -23.32 7.35
CA GLU A 350 -0.36 -24.21 8.38
C GLU A 350 -0.31 -23.57 9.78
N UNK A 351 -0.23 -22.26 9.76
CA UNK A 351 -0.24 -21.55 10.83
C UNK A 351 -1.50 -21.38 11.45
N GLN A 352 -2.55 -21.88 11.01
CA GLN A 352 -3.94 -21.82 11.48
C GLN A 352 -4.34 -20.42 11.94
N PRO A 353 -4.18 -19.40 11.09
CA PRO A 353 -4.55 -18.04 11.49
C PRO A 353 -6.06 -17.84 11.48
N ASP A 354 -6.51 -16.78 12.14
CA ASP A 354 -7.92 -16.37 12.12
C ASP A 354 -8.30 -15.74 10.79
N LEU A 355 -7.31 -15.21 10.06
CA LEU A 355 -7.53 -14.59 8.74
C LEU A 355 -6.24 -14.64 7.94
N ILE A 356 -6.37 -14.99 6.67
CA ILE A 356 -5.30 -14.80 5.68
C ILE A 356 -5.75 -13.70 4.72
N VAL A 357 -4.87 -12.74 4.44
CA VAL A 357 -5.07 -11.77 3.37
C VAL A 357 -3.88 -11.85 2.45
N ASP A 358 -4.11 -12.10 1.16
CA ASP A 358 -3.01 -12.00 0.22
C ASP A 358 -3.17 -10.77 -0.67
N LEU A 359 -2.02 -10.23 -1.09
CA LEU A 359 -1.97 -9.05 -1.96
C LEU A 359 -1.07 -9.37 -3.14
N ALA A 360 -1.56 -9.07 -4.33
CA ALA A 360 -0.81 -9.41 -5.52
C ALA A 360 -1.21 -8.50 -6.69
N THR A 361 -0.21 -8.05 -7.43
CA THR A 361 -0.41 -7.45 -8.74
C THR A 361 -0.65 -8.63 -9.68
N LEU A 362 -1.89 -9.15 -9.66
CA LEU A 362 -2.07 -10.52 -10.16
C LEU A 362 -2.53 -10.60 -11.59
N THR A 363 -3.53 -9.80 -11.99
CA THR A 363 -4.11 -10.01 -13.31
C THR A 363 -4.32 -8.70 -14.07
N GLY A 364 -4.01 -8.77 -15.36
CA GLY A 364 -4.43 -7.71 -16.29
C GLY A 364 -5.95 -7.65 -16.40
N ALA A 365 -6.64 -8.78 -16.20
CA ALA A 365 -8.09 -8.81 -16.23
C ALA A 365 -8.71 -7.89 -15.18
N CYS A 366 -8.13 -7.85 -13.97
CA CYS A 366 -8.62 -6.96 -12.92
C CYS A 366 -8.42 -5.49 -13.33
N LEU A 367 -7.26 -5.17 -13.88
CA LEU A 367 -6.98 -3.82 -14.35
C LEU A 367 -7.97 -3.39 -15.43
N VAL A 368 -8.28 -4.30 -16.37
CA VAL A 368 -9.23 -4.00 -17.44
C VAL A 368 -10.64 -3.79 -16.87
N ALA A 369 -11.04 -4.61 -15.89
CA ALA A 369 -12.39 -4.54 -15.34
C ALA A 369 -12.61 -3.33 -14.44
N LEU A 370 -11.62 -3.02 -13.57
CA LEU A 370 -11.81 -2.03 -12.50
C LEU A 370 -11.02 -0.73 -12.70
N GLY A 371 -10.11 -0.71 -13.68
CA GLY A 371 -9.27 0.46 -13.91
C GLY A 371 -8.11 0.55 -12.93
N GLN A 372 -7.44 1.69 -12.93
CA GLN A 372 -6.21 1.88 -12.18
C GLN A 372 -6.44 2.29 -10.72
N ARG A 373 -7.68 2.58 -10.33
CA ARG A 373 -7.92 3.15 -9.00
C ARG A 373 -8.55 2.19 -8.00
N TYR A 374 -8.98 1.02 -8.45
CA TYR A 374 -9.67 0.05 -7.59
C TYR A 374 -8.95 -1.29 -7.61
N ALA A 375 -8.74 -1.85 -6.42
CA ALA A 375 -8.32 -3.24 -6.30
C ALA A 375 -9.53 -4.16 -6.37
N GLY A 376 -9.32 -5.39 -6.84
CA GLY A 376 -10.34 -6.42 -6.75
C GLY A 376 -10.23 -7.13 -5.40
N LEU A 377 -11.36 -7.32 -4.74
CA LEU A 377 -11.40 -8.00 -3.44
C LEU A 377 -12.26 -9.24 -3.58
N MET A 378 -11.72 -10.40 -3.24
CA MET A 378 -12.43 -11.68 -3.30
C MET A 378 -12.13 -12.47 -2.02
N GLY A 379 -13.04 -13.33 -1.62
CA GLY A 379 -12.79 -14.12 -0.43
C GLY A 379 -13.74 -15.28 -0.28
N ASN A 380 -13.44 -16.14 0.70
CA ASN A 380 -14.22 -17.34 0.94
C ASN A 380 -15.15 -17.25 2.17
N ASN A 381 -15.21 -16.08 2.82
CA ASN A 381 -15.91 -15.95 4.11
C ASN A 381 -16.44 -14.54 4.23
N ASP A 382 -17.74 -14.41 4.39
CA ASP A 382 -18.37 -13.10 4.42
C ASP A 382 -17.88 -12.20 5.55
N UNK A 383 -17.48 -12.72 6.56
CA UNK A 383 -17.00 -12.03 7.61
C UNK A 383 -15.70 -11.44 7.38
N ALA A 384 -14.96 -12.24 6.83
CA ALA A 384 -13.62 -11.75 6.47
C ALA A 384 -13.70 -10.65 5.39
N ILE A 385 -14.49 -10.87 4.38
CA ILE A 385 -14.69 -9.89 3.32
C ILE A 385 -15.14 -8.55 3.90
N THR A 386 -16.11 -8.57 4.81
CA THR A 386 -16.60 -7.33 5.42
C THR A 386 -15.53 -6.65 6.26
N LYS A 387 -14.75 -7.40 7.04
CA LYS A 387 -13.67 -6.80 7.83
C LYS A 387 -12.63 -6.11 6.95
N VAL A 388 -12.24 -6.76 5.86
CA VAL A 388 -11.25 -6.18 4.96
C VAL A 388 -11.83 -4.97 4.22
N GLN A 389 -13.09 -5.06 3.74
CA GLN A 389 -13.72 -3.93 3.07
C GLN A 389 -13.86 -2.72 4.02
N THR A 390 -14.23 -2.96 5.27
CA THR A 390 -14.32 -1.89 6.27
C THR A 390 -12.96 -1.25 6.50
N ALA A 391 -11.91 -2.07 6.62
CA ALA A 391 -10.56 -1.55 6.79
C ALA A 391 -10.12 -0.74 5.57
N ALA A 392 -10.42 -1.23 4.37
CA ALA A 392 -10.09 -0.51 3.14
C ALA A 392 -10.80 0.84 3.06
N ASN A 393 -12.06 0.88 3.48
CA ASN A 393 -12.82 2.13 3.50
C ASN A 393 -12.19 3.12 4.47
N LYS A 394 -11.79 2.69 5.67
CA LYS A 394 -11.10 3.55 6.64
C LYS A 394 -9.76 4.03 6.10
N ALA A 395 -9.07 3.17 5.37
CA ALA A 395 -7.77 3.51 4.76
C ALA A 395 -7.91 4.41 3.53
N ASN A 396 -9.12 4.53 2.99
CA ASN A 396 -9.39 5.16 1.70
C ASN A 396 -8.58 4.51 0.58
N GLU A 397 -8.45 3.19 0.64
CA GLU A 397 -7.86 2.39 -0.44
C GLU A 397 -9.02 1.68 -1.12
N ARG A 398 -9.36 2.14 -2.32
CA ARG A 398 -10.59 1.73 -2.99
C ARG A 398 -10.50 0.30 -3.47
N MET A 399 -11.50 -0.50 -3.12
CA MET A 399 -11.58 -1.91 -3.51
C MET A 399 -13.02 -2.23 -3.86
N TRP A 400 -13.20 -3.16 -4.79
CA TRP A 400 -14.53 -3.60 -5.19
C TRP A 400 -14.62 -5.11 -5.02
N HIS A 401 -15.67 -5.55 -4.33
CA HIS A 401 -15.89 -6.97 -4.07
C HIS A 401 -16.31 -7.67 -5.36
N LEU A 402 -15.53 -8.67 -5.76
CA LEU A 402 -15.79 -9.52 -6.93
C LEU A 402 -16.12 -10.92 -6.46
N PRO A 403 -16.94 -11.66 -7.21
CA PRO A 403 -17.37 -12.99 -6.77
C PRO A 403 -16.33 -14.09 -7.01
N UNK A 404 -16.15 -15.25 -6.47
CA UNK A 404 -15.62 -16.19 -6.67
C UNK A 404 -16.49 -17.03 -7.00
N PRO A 405 -17.18 -17.32 -8.20
CA PRO A 405 -18.30 -18.22 -8.53
C PRO A 405 -17.85 -19.67 -8.66
N SER A 406 -18.47 -20.54 -7.88
CA SER A 406 -18.06 -21.95 -7.83
C SER A 406 -18.23 -22.64 -9.20
N GLU A 407 -19.17 -22.17 -10.02
CA GLU A 407 -19.38 -22.77 -11.34
C GLU A 407 -18.19 -22.56 -12.29
N TYR A 408 -17.29 -21.59 -12.00
CA TYR A 408 -16.09 -21.39 -12.81
C TYR A 408 -14.94 -22.30 -12.36
N ARG A 409 -15.06 -22.98 -11.21
CA ARG A 409 -13.98 -23.81 -10.67
C ARG A 409 -13.56 -24.91 -11.64
N LYS A 410 -14.50 -25.43 -12.43
CA LYS A 410 -14.20 -26.49 -13.39
C LYS A 410 -13.20 -26.05 -14.46
N GLN A 411 -13.03 -24.75 -14.68
CA GLN A 411 -11.99 -24.27 -15.61
C GLN A 411 -10.58 -24.62 -15.16
N LEU A 412 -10.42 -24.96 -13.88
CA LEU A 412 -9.12 -25.33 -13.31
C LEU A 412 -8.89 -26.85 -13.29
N ASP A 413 -9.78 -27.63 -13.84
CA ASP A 413 -9.58 -29.08 -13.92
C ASP A 413 -8.51 -29.40 -14.96
N SER A 414 -7.55 -30.26 -14.59
CA SER A 414 -6.47 -30.69 -15.46
C SER A 414 -6.62 -32.18 -15.77
N GLU A 415 -6.21 -32.57 -16.92
CA GLU A 415 -6.10 -34.01 -17.26
C GLU A 415 -4.82 -34.64 -16.74
N UNK A 416 -3.83 -33.71 -16.31
CA UNK A 416 -2.61 -34.17 -15.98
C UNK A 416 -2.22 -34.07 -14.59
N ALA A 417 -2.84 -33.22 -13.97
CA ALA A 417 -2.48 -32.82 -12.63
C ALA A 417 -3.76 -32.63 -11.79
N ASP A 418 -3.58 -32.28 -10.52
CA ASP A 418 -4.74 -31.96 -9.68
C ASP A 418 -5.43 -30.70 -10.17
N LEU A 419 -4.67 -29.73 -10.70
CA LEU A 419 -5.18 -28.43 -11.16
C LEU A 419 -4.40 -27.98 -12.39
N GLN A 420 -4.98 -27.07 -13.16
CA GLN A 420 -4.22 -26.25 -14.10
C GLN A 420 -4.28 -24.77 -13.69
N UNK A 421 -3.31 -23.94 -14.13
CA UNK A 421 -3.09 -22.76 -13.67
C UNK A 421 -3.97 -21.76 -14.07
N ILE A 422 -4.56 -21.99 -15.26
CA ILE A 422 -5.42 -20.95 -15.85
C ILE A 422 -6.69 -21.60 -16.44
N GLY A 423 -7.67 -20.76 -16.71
CA GLY A 423 -8.86 -21.23 -17.42
C GLY A 423 -8.59 -21.34 -18.91
N SER A 424 -9.63 -21.75 -19.64
CA SER A 424 -9.50 -22.06 -21.07
C SER A 424 -9.62 -20.83 -21.97
N GLY A 425 -9.80 -19.65 -21.41
CA GLY A 425 -9.95 -18.44 -22.20
C GLY A 425 -9.61 -17.22 -21.39
N ARG A 426 -10.02 -16.07 -21.92
CA ARG A 426 -9.68 -14.80 -21.23
C ARG A 426 -10.82 -14.27 -20.37
N PHE A 427 -12.02 -14.87 -20.45
CA PHE A 427 -13.17 -14.37 -19.70
C PHE A 427 -13.06 -14.75 -18.23
N GLY A 428 -13.38 -13.80 -17.35
CA GLY A 428 -13.38 -14.04 -15.91
C GLY A 428 -11.99 -14.33 -15.33
N GLY A 429 -10.94 -13.86 -15.97
CA GLY A 429 -9.56 -14.19 -15.57
C GLY A 429 -9.25 -13.87 -14.13
N THR A 430 -9.72 -12.74 -13.63
CA THR A 430 -9.52 -12.36 -12.23
C THR A 430 -10.21 -13.34 -11.29
N LEU A 431 -11.44 -13.73 -11.64
CA LEU A 431 -12.23 -14.64 -10.78
C LEU A 431 -11.61 -16.03 -10.76
N VAL A 432 -11.15 -16.50 -11.90
CA VAL A 432 -10.51 -17.83 -12.00
C VAL A 432 -9.19 -17.83 -11.22
N ALA A 433 -8.43 -16.72 -11.27
CA ALA A 433 -7.22 -16.60 -10.47
C ALA A 433 -7.53 -16.66 -8.97
N GLY A 434 -8.60 -16.01 -8.54
CA GLY A 434 -9.05 -16.08 -7.15
C GLY A 434 -9.46 -17.49 -6.75
N LEU A 435 -10.19 -18.18 -7.62
CA LEU A 435 -10.57 -19.57 -7.37
C LEU A 435 -9.35 -20.47 -7.28
N PHE A 436 -8.34 -20.21 -8.05
CA PHE A 436 -7.06 -20.93 -7.92
C PHE A 436 -6.41 -20.69 -6.54
N UNK A 437 -6.20 -19.42 -6.06
CA UNK A 437 -5.70 -19.12 -4.91
C UNK A 437 -6.36 -19.73 -3.82
N GLN A 438 -7.84 -20.01 -3.93
CA GLN A 438 -8.69 -20.60 -2.88
C GLN A 438 -8.34 -22.06 -2.60
N GLU A 439 -7.83 -22.76 -3.58
CA GLU A 439 -7.44 -24.17 -3.41
C GLU A 439 -6.36 -24.39 -2.34
N PHE A 440 -5.70 -23.32 -1.87
CA PHE A 440 -4.54 -23.42 -1.01
C PHE A 440 -4.78 -22.85 0.40
N VAL A 441 -6.02 -22.49 0.73
CA VAL A 441 -6.34 -21.96 2.06
C VAL A 441 -7.33 -22.84 2.83
N ASP A 442 -7.83 -23.89 2.22
CA ASP A 442 -8.84 -24.80 2.81
C ASP A 442 -10.01 -23.99 3.39
N GLU A 443 -10.37 -24.22 4.65
CA GLU A 443 -11.49 -23.55 5.30
C GLU A 443 -11.08 -22.29 6.07
N THR A 444 -9.81 -21.93 6.06
CA THR A 444 -9.35 -20.73 6.77
C THR A 444 -9.98 -19.47 6.13
N PRO A 445 -10.54 -18.57 6.93
CA PRO A 445 -11.06 -17.32 6.37
C PRO A 445 -9.95 -16.58 5.60
N TRP A 446 -10.27 -16.19 4.38
CA TRP A 446 -9.25 -15.66 3.46
C TRP A 446 -9.86 -14.62 2.54
N VAL A 447 -9.06 -13.59 2.28
CA VAL A 447 -9.39 -12.54 1.31
C VAL A 447 -8.17 -12.37 0.40
N HIS A 448 -8.44 -12.27 -0.88
CA HIS A 448 -7.46 -11.98 -1.92
C HIS A 448 -7.67 -10.55 -2.44
N LEU A 449 -6.59 -9.78 -2.48
CA LEU A 449 -6.60 -8.42 -3.02
C LEU A 449 -5.75 -8.38 -4.29
N ASP A 450 -6.42 -8.17 -5.41
CA ASP A 450 -5.72 -7.99 -6.70
C ASP A 450 -5.46 -6.50 -6.87
N ILE A 451 -4.21 -6.11 -6.65
CA ILE A 451 -3.82 -4.70 -6.63
C ILE A 451 -3.12 -4.26 -7.92
N ALA A 452 -3.33 -5.01 -9.00
CA ALA A 452 -2.66 -4.71 -10.28
C ALA A 452 -2.93 -3.29 -10.77
N GLY A 453 -4.12 -2.75 -10.51
CA GLY A 453 -4.46 -1.39 -10.94
C GLY A 453 -3.86 -0.32 -10.04
N PRO A 454 -4.17 -0.32 -8.73
CA PRO A 454 -3.79 0.82 -7.89
C PRO A 454 -2.36 0.80 -7.36
N VAL A 455 -1.55 -0.19 -7.72
CA VAL A 455 -0.15 -0.25 -7.26
C VAL A 455 0.66 0.96 -7.72
N THR A 456 0.28 1.57 -8.85
CA THR A 456 0.91 2.80 -9.36
C THR A 456 -0.15 3.80 -9.78
N THR A 457 0.26 5.06 -9.93
CA THR A 457 -0.58 6.10 -10.50
C THR A 457 0.19 6.85 -11.59
N ASP A 458 -0.53 7.29 -12.62
CA ASP A 458 0.08 7.95 -13.77
C ASP A 458 0.33 9.43 -13.55
N GLU A 459 -0.25 10.01 -12.51
CA GLU A 459 -0.07 11.44 -12.23
C GLU A 459 -0.12 11.69 -10.73
N THR A 460 0.54 12.76 -10.31
CA THR A 460 0.52 13.15 -8.91
C THR A 460 -0.89 13.57 -8.51
N GLU A 461 -1.38 13.03 -7.40
CA GLU A 461 -2.70 13.35 -6.88
C GLU A 461 -2.65 13.31 -5.35
N ALA A 462 -2.86 14.46 -4.72
CA ALA A 462 -2.85 14.58 -3.26
C ALA A 462 -1.51 14.06 -2.70
N GLU A 463 -1.56 13.12 -1.74
CA GLU A 463 -0.35 12.57 -1.12
C GLU A 463 0.29 11.45 -1.94
N PHE A 464 -0.16 11.26 -3.18
CA PHE A 464 0.34 10.20 -4.06
C PHE A 464 1.13 10.82 -5.21
N PRO A 465 2.46 10.89 -5.13
CA PRO A 465 3.26 11.28 -6.28
C PRO A 465 3.13 10.24 -7.39
N LYS A 466 3.32 10.68 -8.63
CA LYS A 466 3.32 9.77 -9.79
C LYS A 466 4.27 8.60 -9.54
N GLY A 467 3.85 7.40 -9.89
CA GLY A 467 4.62 6.18 -9.70
C GLY A 467 3.97 5.29 -8.65
N ALA A 468 4.78 4.63 -7.85
CA ALA A 468 4.29 3.70 -6.84
C ALA A 468 3.45 4.41 -5.78
N THR A 469 2.36 3.77 -5.35
CA THR A 469 1.41 4.37 -4.41
C THR A 469 1.56 3.85 -2.98
N GLY A 470 2.17 2.68 -2.79
CA GLY A 470 2.16 2.01 -1.48
C GLY A 470 0.82 1.38 -1.16
N PHE A 471 -0.02 1.17 -2.16
CA PHE A 471 -1.37 0.62 -1.96
C PHE A 471 -1.30 -0.70 -1.22
N GLY A 472 -2.17 -0.84 -0.24
CA GLY A 472 -2.28 -2.03 0.60
C GLY A 472 -1.71 -1.84 1.99
N VAL A 473 -0.70 -1.00 2.16
CA VAL A 473 -0.07 -0.81 3.48
C VAL A 473 -1.11 -0.33 4.50
N ARG A 474 -1.88 0.71 4.17
CA ARG A 474 -2.87 1.25 5.11
C ARG A 474 -3.96 0.24 5.43
N THR A 475 -4.45 -0.48 4.43
CA THR A 475 -5.50 -1.46 4.67
C THR A 475 -5.04 -2.53 5.65
N LEU A 476 -3.81 -3.04 5.47
CA LEU A 476 -3.29 -4.04 6.40
C LEU A 476 -3.17 -3.50 7.82
N ILE A 477 -2.71 -2.25 7.97
CA ILE A 477 -2.64 -1.63 9.29
C ILE A 477 -4.04 -1.50 9.89
N GLU A 478 -5.02 -1.08 9.09
CA GLU A 478 -6.40 -0.92 9.57
C GLU A 478 -7.03 -2.24 9.97
N ILE A 479 -6.72 -3.34 9.24
CA ILE A 479 -7.21 -4.67 9.63
C ILE A 479 -6.73 -5.00 11.04
N VAL A 480 -5.44 -4.78 11.31
CA VAL A 480 -4.86 -5.10 12.63
C VAL A 480 -5.48 -4.21 13.70
N ASN A 481 -5.57 -2.91 13.44
CA ASN A 481 -6.03 -1.96 14.46
C ASN A 481 -7.52 -2.08 14.77
N ASN A 482 -8.29 -2.68 13.87
CA ASN A 482 -9.74 -2.83 14.05
C ASN A 482 -10.17 -4.29 14.19
N TRP A 483 -9.24 -5.22 14.47
CA TRP A 483 -9.55 -6.66 14.62
C TRP A 483 -10.34 -6.98 15.95
#